data_31190f460b3ac30c7bca5f36e512e825
#
_entry.id   31190f460b3ac30c7bca5f36e512e825
#
_cell.length_a   1.000
_cell.length_b   1.000
_cell.length_c   1.000
_cell.angle_alpha   90.00
_cell.angle_beta   90.00
_cell.angle_gamma   90.00
#
_symmetry.space_group_name_H-M   'P 1'
#
loop_
_entity.id
_entity.type
_entity.pdbx_description
1 polymer ?
#
loop_
_entity_poly.entity_id
_entity_poly.type
_entity_poly.pdbx_seq_one_letter_code
_entity_poly.pdbx_strand_id
1 'polypeptide(L)'
;MISLRHVQKKFGGQRAIEDLDLEVKRGEIFGLLGHNGAGKSTAIGMMLGQVWPTDGEIRVCGFDVLAERQHALKKVGAIFESPVFYDYLSAWRNLEILSHYTAPTPAKRIREVIDWVGLTGREKSKVGTYSHGMRARLALAQALLPRPELLILDEPGDGLDPEGIHEMRQTILRLHREFGLTILLSSHLLNEVEQLCTRIAVLNRGKKVFDGTVAEATRKQNRVRLRVGDFASAVGQLRRAGLITGDHGRNLICLGDGVAADQVVRLLVERGIPVFEIAPQNETLEDFYLALMKPRLN
;
A
#
# COMPACT_ATOMS: atom_id res chain seq x y z
N MET A 1 -10.33 -8.92 10.25
CA MET A 1 -9.66 -7.97 11.17
C MET A 1 -10.32 -6.60 11.16
N ILE A 2 -10.54 -6.02 10.00
CA ILE A 2 -11.27 -4.76 9.82
C ILE A 2 -12.47 -5.03 8.93
N SER A 3 -13.63 -4.47 9.24
CA SER A 3 -14.84 -4.52 8.41
C SER A 3 -15.53 -3.16 8.46
N LEU A 4 -15.69 -2.56 7.30
CA LEU A 4 -16.50 -1.36 7.07
C LEU A 4 -17.70 -1.77 6.23
N ARG A 5 -18.91 -1.33 6.62
CA ARG A 5 -20.15 -1.61 5.90
C ARG A 5 -20.94 -0.33 5.71
N HIS A 6 -21.18 0.03 4.44
CA HIS A 6 -21.93 1.21 4.02
C HIS A 6 -21.46 2.51 4.70
N VAL A 7 -20.15 2.61 4.98
CA VAL A 7 -19.58 3.72 5.75
C VAL A 7 -19.60 5.01 4.93
N GLN A 8 -20.15 6.06 5.53
CA GLN A 8 -20.19 7.38 4.95
C GLN A 8 -19.57 8.42 5.89
N LYS A 9 -18.93 9.44 5.32
CA LYS A 9 -18.45 10.60 6.08
C LYS A 9 -18.65 11.89 5.32
N LYS A 10 -19.31 12.82 5.99
CA LYS A 10 -19.47 14.21 5.52
C LYS A 10 -18.86 15.15 6.54
N PHE A 11 -18.12 16.15 6.05
CA PHE A 11 -17.68 17.31 6.83
C PHE A 11 -18.40 18.54 6.29
N GLY A 12 -19.35 19.06 7.08
CA GLY A 12 -20.23 20.10 6.57
C GLY A 12 -20.98 19.62 5.31
N GLY A 13 -20.82 20.32 4.20
CA GLY A 13 -21.44 19.96 2.91
C GLY A 13 -20.60 19.02 2.04
N GLN A 14 -19.32 18.77 2.39
CA GLN A 14 -18.40 17.98 1.57
C GLN A 14 -18.41 16.50 1.98
N ARG A 15 -18.61 15.61 1.00
CA ARG A 15 -18.48 14.16 1.20
C ARG A 15 -17.01 13.77 1.13
N ALA A 16 -16.49 13.23 2.23
CA ALA A 16 -15.13 12.69 2.30
C ALA A 16 -15.08 11.18 2.00
N ILE A 17 -16.13 10.46 2.42
CA ILE A 17 -16.34 9.03 2.12
C ILE A 17 -17.80 8.83 1.70
N GLU A 18 -18.00 8.06 0.63
CA GLU A 18 -19.30 7.78 0.06
C GLU A 18 -19.48 6.26 -0.11
N ASP A 19 -20.30 5.66 0.76
CA ASP A 19 -20.69 4.24 0.74
C ASP A 19 -19.49 3.27 0.63
N LEU A 20 -18.61 3.31 1.65
CA LEU A 20 -17.40 2.49 1.67
C LEU A 20 -17.65 1.15 2.36
N ASP A 21 -17.56 0.08 1.58
CA ASP A 21 -17.41 -1.29 2.05
C ASP A 21 -15.96 -1.73 1.93
N LEU A 22 -15.35 -2.19 3.02
CA LEU A 22 -13.97 -2.65 3.05
C LEU A 22 -13.80 -3.80 4.03
N GLU A 23 -13.08 -4.83 3.63
CA GLU A 23 -12.72 -5.94 4.50
C GLU A 23 -11.22 -6.21 4.47
N VAL A 24 -10.59 -6.26 5.66
CA VAL A 24 -9.20 -6.70 5.82
C VAL A 24 -9.20 -7.99 6.64
N LYS A 25 -8.68 -9.07 6.07
CA LYS A 25 -8.62 -10.38 6.73
C LYS A 25 -7.42 -10.46 7.67
N ARG A 26 -7.47 -11.40 8.60
CA ARG A 26 -6.32 -11.68 9.49
C ARG A 26 -5.13 -12.20 8.66
N GLY A 27 -3.93 -11.70 8.97
CA GLY A 27 -2.71 -12.12 8.31
C GLY A 27 -2.51 -11.55 6.91
N GLU A 28 -3.26 -10.51 6.50
CA GLU A 28 -3.02 -9.78 5.26
C GLU A 28 -2.09 -8.58 5.48
N ILE A 29 -1.31 -8.24 4.45
CA ILE A 29 -0.80 -6.88 4.26
C ILE A 29 -1.69 -6.22 3.21
N PHE A 30 -2.52 -5.28 3.65
CA PHE A 30 -3.54 -4.62 2.86
C PHE A 30 -3.17 -3.17 2.57
N GLY A 31 -3.17 -2.78 1.29
CA GLY A 31 -2.89 -1.42 0.84
C GLY A 31 -4.15 -0.62 0.57
N LEU A 32 -4.27 0.57 1.19
CA LEU A 32 -5.32 1.55 0.90
C LEU A 32 -4.72 2.66 0.03
N LEU A 33 -5.03 2.64 -1.26
CA LEU A 33 -4.47 3.53 -2.26
C LEU A 33 -5.39 4.68 -2.61
N GLY A 34 -4.82 5.78 -3.06
CA GLY A 34 -5.55 6.93 -3.57
C GLY A 34 -4.68 8.18 -3.55
N HIS A 35 -5.02 9.16 -4.39
CA HIS A 35 -4.37 10.47 -4.36
C HIS A 35 -4.66 11.23 -3.05
N ASN A 36 -3.96 12.33 -2.81
CA ASN A 36 -4.22 13.19 -1.67
C ASN A 36 -5.66 13.73 -1.74
N GLY A 37 -6.39 13.62 -0.61
CA GLY A 37 -7.81 13.96 -0.56
C GLY A 37 -8.76 12.86 -1.08
N ALA A 38 -8.29 11.67 -1.45
CA ALA A 38 -9.14 10.55 -1.86
C ALA A 38 -10.00 9.96 -0.72
N GLY A 39 -9.68 10.28 0.56
CA GLY A 39 -10.39 9.81 1.74
C GLY A 39 -9.63 8.78 2.58
N LYS A 40 -8.36 8.45 2.25
CA LYS A 40 -7.56 7.45 2.97
C LYS A 40 -7.44 7.73 4.47
N SER A 41 -6.89 8.88 4.85
CA SER A 41 -6.72 9.26 6.27
C SER A 41 -8.06 9.41 7.00
N THR A 42 -9.13 9.85 6.29
CA THR A 42 -10.48 9.87 6.86
C THR A 42 -10.97 8.45 7.19
N ALA A 43 -10.80 7.50 6.28
CA ALA A 43 -11.16 6.10 6.50
C ALA A 43 -10.33 5.49 7.66
N ILE A 44 -9.02 5.74 7.69
CA ILE A 44 -8.15 5.30 8.79
C ILE A 44 -8.56 5.95 10.12
N GLY A 45 -8.79 7.26 10.13
CA GLY A 45 -9.26 7.97 11.34
C GLY A 45 -10.59 7.42 11.87
N MET A 46 -11.49 6.97 10.99
CA MET A 46 -12.72 6.28 11.40
C MET A 46 -12.43 4.89 11.98
N MET A 47 -11.53 4.10 11.38
CA MET A 47 -11.09 2.80 11.92
C MET A 47 -10.43 2.92 13.29
N LEU A 48 -9.77 4.03 13.58
CA LEU A 48 -9.14 4.33 14.87
C LEU A 48 -10.10 5.03 15.87
N GLY A 49 -11.35 5.26 15.49
CA GLY A 49 -12.34 5.96 16.32
C GLY A 49 -11.97 7.41 16.64
N GLN A 50 -11.16 8.05 15.80
CA GLN A 50 -10.79 9.47 15.90
C GLN A 50 -11.74 10.34 15.07
N VAL A 51 -12.29 9.78 14.00
CA VAL A 51 -13.29 10.41 13.14
C VAL A 51 -14.58 9.59 13.24
N TRP A 52 -15.69 10.24 13.55
CA TRP A 52 -16.98 9.59 13.61
C TRP A 52 -17.58 9.48 12.21
N PRO A 53 -18.04 8.30 11.77
CA PRO A 53 -18.78 8.16 10.51
C PRO A 53 -20.10 8.98 10.61
N THR A 54 -20.61 9.37 9.46
CA THR A 54 -21.96 9.96 9.38
C THR A 54 -23.02 8.88 9.32
N ASP A 55 -22.67 7.72 8.72
CA ASP A 55 -23.52 6.54 8.62
C ASP A 55 -22.64 5.29 8.39
N GLY A 56 -23.22 4.09 8.61
CA GLY A 56 -22.56 2.82 8.42
C GLY A 56 -21.92 2.23 9.69
N GLU A 57 -21.38 1.04 9.57
CA GLU A 57 -20.80 0.26 10.67
C GLU A 57 -19.31 0.05 10.46
N ILE A 58 -18.52 0.19 11.54
CA ILE A 58 -17.07 -0.06 11.52
C ILE A 58 -16.71 -1.02 12.65
N ARG A 59 -16.17 -2.18 12.28
CA ARG A 59 -15.63 -3.14 13.24
C ARG A 59 -14.14 -3.31 13.08
N VAL A 60 -13.43 -3.28 14.20
CA VAL A 60 -11.99 -3.57 14.29
C VAL A 60 -11.76 -4.66 15.34
N CYS A 61 -10.99 -5.66 14.98
CA CYS A 61 -10.76 -6.84 15.82
C CYS A 61 -12.06 -7.54 16.31
N GLY A 62 -13.16 -7.40 15.56
CA GLY A 62 -14.46 -7.98 15.87
C GLY A 62 -15.40 -7.09 16.69
N PHE A 63 -14.92 -5.96 17.20
CA PHE A 63 -15.67 -5.02 18.04
C PHE A 63 -16.08 -3.78 17.27
N ASP A 64 -17.24 -3.23 17.59
CA ASP A 64 -17.69 -1.96 17.05
C ASP A 64 -16.81 -0.81 17.57
N VAL A 65 -16.26 -0.01 16.64
CA VAL A 65 -15.30 1.05 17.00
C VAL A 65 -15.95 2.19 17.78
N LEU A 66 -17.24 2.43 17.59
CA LEU A 66 -17.95 3.51 18.26
C LEU A 66 -18.48 3.08 19.63
N ALA A 67 -19.11 1.90 19.68
CA ALA A 67 -19.72 1.38 20.92
C ALA A 67 -18.71 0.74 21.86
N GLU A 68 -17.67 0.07 21.32
CA GLU A 68 -16.72 -0.76 22.06
C GLU A 68 -15.26 -0.35 21.78
N ARG A 69 -15.00 0.95 21.63
CA ARG A 69 -13.71 1.51 21.19
C ARG A 69 -12.50 0.94 21.94
N GLN A 70 -12.60 0.79 23.25
CA GLN A 70 -11.51 0.28 24.07
C GLN A 70 -11.16 -1.19 23.71
N HIS A 71 -12.17 -2.02 23.46
CA HIS A 71 -11.96 -3.41 23.04
C HIS A 71 -11.46 -3.49 21.59
N ALA A 72 -12.04 -2.69 20.70
CA ALA A 72 -11.66 -2.64 19.28
C ALA A 72 -10.19 -2.28 19.09
N LEU A 73 -9.68 -1.32 19.87
CA LEU A 73 -8.33 -0.79 19.71
C LEU A 73 -7.28 -1.41 20.63
N LYS A 74 -7.68 -2.27 21.58
CA LYS A 74 -6.76 -2.89 22.58
C LYS A 74 -5.55 -3.58 21.95
N LYS A 75 -5.73 -4.18 20.78
CA LYS A 75 -4.70 -4.93 20.05
C LYS A 75 -4.34 -4.27 18.71
N VAL A 76 -4.50 -2.97 18.62
CA VAL A 76 -4.17 -2.17 17.45
C VAL A 76 -2.97 -1.31 17.78
N GLY A 77 -1.94 -1.37 16.93
CA GLY A 77 -0.88 -0.37 16.87
C GLY A 77 -1.12 0.53 15.68
N ALA A 78 -0.88 1.81 15.81
CA ALA A 78 -1.11 2.75 14.72
C ALA A 78 0.00 3.78 14.59
N ILE A 79 0.33 4.11 13.34
CA ILE A 79 0.98 5.38 12.95
C ILE A 79 -0.10 6.12 12.17
N PHE A 80 -0.54 7.26 12.68
CA PHE A 80 -1.55 8.09 12.07
C PHE A 80 -1.06 9.54 12.09
N GLU A 81 -1.01 10.17 10.94
CA GLU A 81 -0.35 11.45 10.75
C GLU A 81 1.14 11.43 11.11
N SER A 82 1.75 12.59 11.29
CA SER A 82 3.17 12.70 11.66
C SER A 82 3.36 12.40 13.14
N PRO A 83 4.19 11.40 13.49
CA PRO A 83 4.43 11.07 14.88
C PRO A 83 5.16 12.20 15.60
N VAL A 84 4.63 12.60 16.76
CA VAL A 84 5.20 13.67 17.58
C VAL A 84 5.94 13.05 18.77
N PHE A 85 7.20 13.43 18.93
CA PHE A 85 8.05 13.03 20.03
C PHE A 85 8.60 14.23 20.79
N TYR A 86 8.99 14.03 22.03
CA TYR A 86 9.75 15.02 22.82
C TYR A 86 11.20 15.01 22.33
N ASP A 87 11.56 15.95 21.48
CA ASP A 87 12.87 16.03 20.83
C ASP A 87 14.06 16.13 21.79
N TYR A 88 13.85 16.74 22.96
CA TYR A 88 14.85 16.89 24.00
C TYR A 88 15.06 15.62 24.85
N LEU A 89 14.18 14.63 24.72
CA LEU A 89 14.27 13.33 25.40
C LEU A 89 14.89 12.27 24.48
N SER A 90 15.42 11.23 25.11
CA SER A 90 15.89 10.04 24.39
C SER A 90 14.72 9.22 23.81
N ALA A 91 15.01 8.38 22.81
CA ALA A 91 14.01 7.46 22.27
C ALA A 91 13.45 6.54 23.35
N TRP A 92 14.30 5.99 24.22
CA TRP A 92 13.88 5.21 25.35
C TRP A 92 12.85 5.94 26.22
N ARG A 93 13.17 7.18 26.61
CA ARG A 93 12.31 7.97 27.49
C ARG A 93 10.98 8.34 26.81
N ASN A 94 11.00 8.61 25.51
CA ASN A 94 9.79 8.79 24.72
C ASN A 94 8.89 7.56 24.78
N LEU A 95 9.44 6.37 24.46
CA LEU A 95 8.66 5.12 24.49
C LEU A 95 8.15 4.80 25.89
N GLU A 96 8.94 5.05 26.93
CA GLU A 96 8.53 4.86 28.32
C GLU A 96 7.32 5.74 28.68
N ILE A 97 7.38 7.05 28.38
CA ILE A 97 6.28 7.99 28.65
C ILE A 97 5.05 7.60 27.84
N LEU A 98 5.20 7.35 26.54
CA LEU A 98 4.08 7.02 25.65
C LEU A 98 3.41 5.68 26.00
N SER A 99 4.17 4.73 26.58
CA SER A 99 3.61 3.46 27.02
C SER A 99 2.57 3.62 28.13
N HIS A 100 2.67 4.65 28.98
CA HIS A 100 1.72 4.90 30.05
C HIS A 100 0.31 5.26 29.55
N TYR A 101 0.18 5.75 28.31
CA TYR A 101 -1.14 6.05 27.72
C TYR A 101 -1.89 4.80 27.25
N THR A 102 -1.20 3.67 27.07
CA THR A 102 -1.82 2.41 26.61
C THR A 102 -1.88 1.38 27.72
N ALA A 103 -0.76 1.01 28.27
CA ALA A 103 -0.61 0.11 29.44
C ALA A 103 0.82 0.22 29.95
N PRO A 104 1.07 0.10 31.28
CA PRO A 104 2.43 0.05 31.79
C PRO A 104 3.25 -1.02 31.08
N THR A 105 4.33 -0.59 30.44
CA THR A 105 5.13 -1.46 29.59
C THR A 105 6.47 -1.74 30.27
N PRO A 106 6.82 -3.03 30.51
CA PRO A 106 8.08 -3.36 31.16
C PRO A 106 9.29 -2.98 30.28
N ALA A 107 10.40 -2.59 30.90
CA ALA A 107 11.63 -2.21 30.23
C ALA A 107 12.12 -3.24 29.19
N LYS A 108 11.87 -4.54 29.45
CA LYS A 108 12.15 -5.61 28.49
C LYS A 108 11.42 -5.38 27.16
N ARG A 109 10.14 -4.99 27.21
CA ARG A 109 9.34 -4.76 26.00
C ARG A 109 9.83 -3.56 25.21
N ILE A 110 10.26 -2.49 25.88
CA ILE A 110 10.85 -1.31 25.20
C ILE A 110 12.11 -1.73 24.46
N ARG A 111 12.99 -2.56 25.05
CA ARG A 111 14.17 -3.10 24.35
C ARG A 111 13.79 -3.92 23.12
N GLU A 112 12.83 -4.83 23.26
CA GLU A 112 12.37 -5.67 22.16
C GLU A 112 11.92 -4.84 20.96
N VAL A 113 11.07 -3.83 21.16
CA VAL A 113 10.57 -3.01 20.04
C VAL A 113 11.66 -2.14 19.44
N ILE A 114 12.60 -1.63 20.24
CA ILE A 114 13.77 -0.87 19.74
C ILE A 114 14.62 -1.76 18.83
N ASP A 115 14.88 -3.00 19.24
CA ASP A 115 15.63 -3.98 18.46
C ASP A 115 14.89 -4.33 17.16
N TRP A 116 13.60 -4.58 17.23
CA TRP A 116 12.78 -4.91 16.06
C TRP A 116 12.77 -3.84 14.98
N VAL A 117 12.90 -2.57 15.36
CA VAL A 117 12.93 -1.48 14.39
C VAL A 117 14.35 -1.02 14.04
N GLY A 118 15.39 -1.73 14.50
CA GLY A 118 16.79 -1.44 14.19
C GLY A 118 17.31 -0.15 14.79
N LEU A 119 16.88 0.20 16.01
CA LEU A 119 17.34 1.39 16.74
C LEU A 119 18.25 1.05 17.93
N THR A 120 18.69 -0.20 18.04
CA THR A 120 19.64 -0.66 19.05
C THR A 120 20.94 0.15 18.98
N GLY A 121 21.44 0.63 20.15
CA GLY A 121 22.60 1.50 20.27
C GLY A 121 22.30 3.00 20.09
N ARG A 122 21.06 3.36 19.69
CA ARG A 122 20.60 4.75 19.55
C ARG A 122 19.54 5.13 20.59
N GLU A 123 19.07 4.21 21.38
CA GLU A 123 17.97 4.35 22.34
C GLU A 123 18.17 5.44 23.37
N LYS A 124 19.43 5.75 23.71
CA LYS A 124 19.82 6.81 24.67
C LYS A 124 20.01 8.19 24.01
N SER A 125 20.07 8.25 22.67
CA SER A 125 20.23 9.50 21.93
C SER A 125 18.93 10.30 21.93
N LYS A 126 19.04 11.64 21.98
CA LYS A 126 17.90 12.55 21.90
C LYS A 126 17.21 12.40 20.53
N VAL A 127 15.88 12.34 20.53
CA VAL A 127 15.10 12.20 19.28
C VAL A 127 15.30 13.38 18.33
N GLY A 128 15.59 14.57 18.86
CA GLY A 128 15.96 15.74 18.05
C GLY A 128 17.18 15.54 17.15
N THR A 129 18.02 14.53 17.43
CA THR A 129 19.20 14.18 16.60
C THR A 129 18.91 13.04 15.60
N TYR A 130 17.67 12.55 15.53
CA TYR A 130 17.31 11.45 14.65
C TYR A 130 17.07 11.93 13.22
N SER A 131 17.48 11.11 12.25
CA SER A 131 17.04 11.28 10.86
C SER A 131 15.53 11.04 10.73
N HIS A 132 14.95 11.43 9.60
CA HIS A 132 13.53 11.16 9.30
C HIS A 132 13.21 9.66 9.39
N GLY A 133 14.05 8.81 8.79
CA GLY A 133 13.92 7.37 8.87
C GLY A 133 14.02 6.80 10.27
N MET A 134 14.92 7.32 11.12
CA MET A 134 14.98 6.92 12.52
C MET A 134 13.73 7.34 13.30
N ARG A 135 13.15 8.51 13.03
CA ARG A 135 11.89 8.95 13.64
C ARG A 135 10.71 8.07 13.22
N ALA A 136 10.61 7.72 11.93
CA ALA A 136 9.59 6.80 11.41
C ALA A 136 9.71 5.40 12.04
N ARG A 137 10.94 4.87 12.20
CA ARG A 137 11.18 3.60 12.90
C ARG A 137 10.84 3.69 14.39
N LEU A 138 11.09 4.82 15.05
CA LEU A 138 10.66 5.04 16.43
C LEU A 138 9.12 5.06 16.57
N ALA A 139 8.41 5.64 15.60
CA ALA A 139 6.95 5.60 15.55
C ALA A 139 6.42 4.16 15.41
N LEU A 140 7.08 3.36 14.58
CA LEU A 140 6.76 1.95 14.47
C LEU A 140 7.04 1.20 15.78
N ALA A 141 8.15 1.50 16.48
CA ALA A 141 8.41 0.94 17.81
C ALA A 141 7.30 1.29 18.81
N GLN A 142 6.82 2.54 18.81
CA GLN A 142 5.69 2.97 19.63
C GLN A 142 4.43 2.17 19.32
N ALA A 143 4.08 2.02 18.04
CA ALA A 143 2.91 1.26 17.60
C ALA A 143 2.99 -0.23 18.01
N LEU A 144 4.18 -0.77 18.18
CA LEU A 144 4.41 -2.17 18.59
C LEU A 144 4.37 -2.39 20.11
N LEU A 145 4.44 -1.33 20.93
CA LEU A 145 4.45 -1.46 22.40
C LEU A 145 3.28 -2.30 22.96
N PRO A 146 2.01 -2.12 22.53
CA PRO A 146 0.87 -2.82 23.09
C PRO A 146 0.75 -4.29 22.64
N ARG A 147 1.75 -4.85 21.95
CA ARG A 147 1.68 -6.19 21.34
C ARG A 147 0.48 -6.34 20.41
N PRO A 148 0.39 -5.54 19.37
CA PRO A 148 -0.75 -5.52 18.47
C PRO A 148 -0.91 -6.84 17.69
N GLU A 149 -2.13 -7.14 17.27
CA GLU A 149 -2.45 -8.15 16.25
C GLU A 149 -2.70 -7.46 14.89
N LEU A 150 -2.97 -6.16 14.92
CA LEU A 150 -3.23 -5.30 13.75
C LEU A 150 -2.37 -4.04 13.83
N LEU A 151 -1.65 -3.75 12.75
CA LEU A 151 -0.99 -2.45 12.54
C LEU A 151 -1.78 -1.65 11.49
N ILE A 152 -2.04 -0.38 11.80
CA ILE A 152 -2.61 0.59 10.87
C ILE A 152 -1.58 1.71 10.68
N LEU A 153 -1.07 1.85 9.45
CA LEU A 153 0.04 2.74 9.12
C LEU A 153 -0.41 3.73 8.04
N ASP A 154 -0.59 5.00 8.41
CA ASP A 154 -0.93 6.05 7.45
C ASP A 154 0.36 6.64 6.87
N GLU A 155 0.60 6.41 5.57
CA GLU A 155 1.75 6.89 4.80
C GLU A 155 3.11 6.65 5.49
N PRO A 156 3.45 5.40 5.90
CA PRO A 156 4.63 5.14 6.74
C PRO A 156 5.97 5.43 6.07
N GLY A 157 5.99 5.59 4.74
CA GLY A 157 7.16 5.91 3.93
C GLY A 157 7.25 7.40 3.53
N ASP A 158 6.28 8.23 3.94
CA ASP A 158 6.26 9.62 3.51
C ASP A 158 7.46 10.42 4.07
N GLY A 159 8.08 11.21 3.18
CA GLY A 159 9.25 12.02 3.52
C GLY A 159 10.54 11.23 3.78
N LEU A 160 10.57 9.92 3.56
CA LEU A 160 11.78 9.12 3.66
C LEU A 160 12.58 9.17 2.34
N ASP A 161 13.90 9.08 2.46
CA ASP A 161 14.78 8.83 1.33
C ASP A 161 14.63 7.36 0.83
N PRO A 162 15.14 7.01 -0.36
CA PRO A 162 15.00 5.66 -0.90
C PRO A 162 15.53 4.54 0.01
N GLU A 163 16.60 4.80 0.77
CA GLU A 163 17.16 3.86 1.73
C GLU A 163 16.22 3.67 2.92
N GLY A 164 15.69 4.76 3.48
CA GLY A 164 14.71 4.73 4.57
C GLY A 164 13.40 4.03 4.18
N ILE A 165 12.92 4.24 2.96
CA ILE A 165 11.76 3.51 2.41
C ILE A 165 12.06 2.01 2.36
N HIS A 166 13.24 1.63 1.83
CA HIS A 166 13.64 0.23 1.77
C HIS A 166 13.73 -0.42 3.15
N GLU A 167 14.36 0.24 4.13
CA GLU A 167 14.47 -0.25 5.50
C GLU A 167 13.10 -0.39 6.19
N MET A 168 12.21 0.59 6.01
CA MET A 168 10.85 0.54 6.54
C MET A 168 10.09 -0.66 5.97
N ARG A 169 10.16 -0.86 4.66
CA ARG A 169 9.55 -2.02 3.98
C ARG A 169 10.08 -3.35 4.53
N GLN A 170 11.39 -3.52 4.64
CA GLN A 170 11.98 -4.74 5.18
C GLN A 170 11.54 -4.99 6.62
N THR A 171 11.42 -3.93 7.42
CA THR A 171 10.94 -4.02 8.80
C THR A 171 9.47 -4.47 8.84
N ILE A 172 8.59 -3.88 8.02
CA ILE A 172 7.18 -4.26 7.92
C ILE A 172 7.03 -5.72 7.50
N LEU A 173 7.76 -6.17 6.46
CA LEU A 173 7.73 -7.55 5.99
C LEU A 173 8.23 -8.54 7.05
N ARG A 174 9.28 -8.18 7.79
CA ARG A 174 9.80 -9.00 8.88
C ARG A 174 8.77 -9.14 10.00
N LEU A 175 8.19 -8.04 10.46
CA LEU A 175 7.16 -8.04 11.50
C LEU A 175 5.95 -8.89 11.11
N HIS A 176 5.52 -8.78 9.85
CA HIS A 176 4.43 -9.62 9.34
C HIS A 176 4.79 -11.11 9.37
N ARG A 177 5.97 -11.48 8.87
CA ARG A 177 6.40 -12.90 8.79
C ARG A 177 6.66 -13.53 10.15
N GLU A 178 7.34 -12.80 11.04
CA GLU A 178 7.77 -13.34 12.34
C GLU A 178 6.66 -13.36 13.38
N PHE A 179 5.76 -12.38 13.35
CA PHE A 179 4.71 -12.22 14.36
C PHE A 179 3.28 -12.46 13.85
N GLY A 180 3.11 -12.75 12.55
CA GLY A 180 1.80 -12.97 11.94
C GLY A 180 0.89 -11.74 11.99
N LEU A 181 1.47 -10.53 12.00
CA LEU A 181 0.71 -9.29 12.12
C LEU A 181 -0.17 -9.08 10.88
N THR A 182 -1.41 -8.68 11.11
CA THR A 182 -2.24 -8.08 10.06
C THR A 182 -1.82 -6.63 9.90
N ILE A 183 -1.64 -6.15 8.68
CA ILE A 183 -1.18 -4.79 8.42
C ILE A 183 -2.10 -4.13 7.41
N LEU A 184 -2.65 -2.97 7.75
CA LEU A 184 -3.26 -2.05 6.80
C LEU A 184 -2.32 -0.85 6.68
N LEU A 185 -1.94 -0.51 5.47
CA LEU A 185 -1.19 0.71 5.21
C LEU A 185 -1.83 1.55 4.13
N SER A 186 -1.79 2.86 4.28
CA SER A 186 -2.06 3.78 3.19
C SER A 186 -0.76 4.16 2.51
N SER A 187 -0.80 4.37 1.22
CA SER A 187 0.33 4.92 0.48
C SER A 187 -0.11 5.56 -0.84
N HIS A 188 0.66 6.52 -1.29
CA HIS A 188 0.63 7.04 -2.65
C HIS A 188 1.82 6.52 -3.48
N LEU A 189 2.77 5.80 -2.85
CA LEU A 189 3.94 5.19 -3.49
C LEU A 189 3.60 3.79 -4.00
N LEU A 190 3.12 3.70 -5.25
CA LEU A 190 2.57 2.47 -5.82
C LEU A 190 3.60 1.33 -5.88
N ASN A 191 4.87 1.63 -6.16
CA ASN A 191 5.95 0.63 -6.15
C ASN A 191 6.14 -0.03 -4.78
N GLU A 192 5.96 0.72 -3.68
CA GLU A 192 6.07 0.16 -2.34
C GLU A 192 4.90 -0.77 -2.04
N VAL A 193 3.71 -0.35 -2.44
CA VAL A 193 2.50 -1.16 -2.28
C VAL A 193 2.59 -2.46 -3.07
N GLU A 194 3.08 -2.42 -4.31
CA GLU A 194 3.28 -3.59 -5.15
C GLU A 194 4.22 -4.63 -4.52
N GLN A 195 5.23 -4.17 -3.76
CA GLN A 195 6.21 -5.02 -3.10
C GLN A 195 5.80 -5.48 -1.70
N LEU A 196 4.89 -4.75 -1.03
CA LEU A 196 4.46 -5.02 0.34
C LEU A 196 3.14 -5.77 0.42
N CYS A 197 2.15 -5.34 -0.39
CA CYS A 197 0.76 -5.72 -0.17
C CYS A 197 0.38 -6.98 -0.94
N THR A 198 -0.50 -7.78 -0.35
CA THR A 198 -1.12 -8.93 -1.03
C THR A 198 -2.44 -8.53 -1.68
N ARG A 199 -3.17 -7.61 -1.05
CA ARG A 199 -4.45 -7.04 -1.51
C ARG A 199 -4.46 -5.53 -1.37
N ILE A 200 -5.24 -4.88 -2.22
CA ILE A 200 -5.37 -3.43 -2.24
C ILE A 200 -6.82 -3.01 -2.45
N ALA A 201 -7.17 -1.86 -1.89
CA ALA A 201 -8.32 -1.08 -2.33
C ALA A 201 -7.87 0.29 -2.81
N VAL A 202 -8.49 0.76 -3.89
CA VAL A 202 -8.22 2.09 -4.45
C VAL A 202 -9.40 2.99 -4.17
N LEU A 203 -9.13 4.12 -3.50
CA LEU A 203 -10.10 5.18 -3.27
C LEU A 203 -9.91 6.31 -4.28
N ASN A 204 -11.02 6.82 -4.80
CA ASN A 204 -11.06 8.01 -5.62
C ASN A 204 -12.25 8.89 -5.18
N ARG A 205 -11.96 10.10 -4.69
CA ARG A 205 -12.98 11.06 -4.24
C ARG A 205 -14.01 10.45 -3.29
N GLY A 206 -13.53 9.71 -2.30
CA GLY A 206 -14.35 9.08 -1.27
C GLY A 206 -15.05 7.78 -1.69
N LYS A 207 -14.88 7.31 -2.91
CA LYS A 207 -15.44 6.05 -3.42
C LYS A 207 -14.37 4.99 -3.59
N LYS A 208 -14.70 3.74 -3.28
CA LYS A 208 -13.87 2.59 -3.62
C LYS A 208 -14.07 2.24 -5.10
N VAL A 209 -13.02 2.39 -5.91
CA VAL A 209 -13.05 2.11 -7.35
C VAL A 209 -12.43 0.77 -7.73
N PHE A 210 -11.67 0.17 -6.80
CA PHE A 210 -11.11 -1.17 -6.93
C PHE A 210 -10.94 -1.81 -5.55
N ASP A 211 -11.07 -3.14 -5.49
CA ASP A 211 -10.76 -3.98 -4.33
C ASP A 211 -10.39 -5.37 -4.85
N GLY A 212 -9.14 -5.77 -4.70
CA GLY A 212 -8.63 -7.02 -5.23
C GLY A 212 -7.19 -7.29 -4.85
N THR A 213 -6.62 -8.38 -5.34
CA THR A 213 -5.21 -8.70 -5.14
C THR A 213 -4.31 -7.81 -5.99
N VAL A 214 -3.07 -7.59 -5.54
CA VAL A 214 -2.05 -6.92 -6.35
C VAL A 214 -1.84 -7.67 -7.67
N ALA A 215 -1.86 -9.00 -7.63
CA ALA A 215 -1.74 -9.84 -8.82
C ALA A 215 -2.88 -9.63 -9.83
N GLU A 216 -4.10 -9.34 -9.38
CA GLU A 216 -5.22 -8.97 -10.27
C GLU A 216 -5.01 -7.58 -10.88
N ALA A 217 -4.50 -6.62 -10.09
CA ALA A 217 -4.22 -5.27 -10.55
C ALA A 217 -3.05 -5.22 -11.55
N THR A 218 -2.02 -6.08 -11.35
CA THR A 218 -0.83 -6.14 -12.21
C THR A 218 -0.89 -7.31 -13.20
N ARG A 219 -2.11 -7.78 -13.50
CA ARG A 219 -2.33 -8.96 -14.34
C ARG A 219 -1.56 -8.82 -15.63
N LYS A 220 -0.70 -9.79 -15.91
CA LYS A 220 0.02 -9.89 -17.17
C LYS A 220 -0.99 -9.98 -18.31
N GLN A 221 -1.40 -8.85 -18.87
CA GLN A 221 -1.87 -8.86 -20.22
C GLN A 221 -0.65 -9.32 -21.01
N ASN A 222 -0.81 -10.26 -21.97
CA ASN A 222 0.29 -10.77 -22.81
C ASN A 222 0.88 -9.63 -23.67
N ARG A 223 1.28 -8.52 -23.00
CA ARG A 223 1.84 -7.33 -23.64
C ARG A 223 3.34 -7.50 -23.79
N VAL A 224 3.82 -7.22 -24.98
CA VAL A 224 5.25 -7.16 -25.25
C VAL A 224 5.60 -5.82 -25.91
N ARG A 225 6.75 -5.30 -25.53
CA ARG A 225 7.38 -4.20 -26.24
C ARG A 225 8.05 -4.81 -27.45
N LEU A 226 7.70 -4.31 -28.62
CA LEU A 226 8.24 -4.74 -29.91
C LEU A 226 8.90 -3.56 -30.60
N ARG A 227 10.23 -3.53 -30.68
CA ARG A 227 10.98 -2.53 -31.44
C ARG A 227 11.44 -3.13 -32.74
N VAL A 228 10.92 -2.61 -33.84
CA VAL A 228 11.15 -3.06 -35.22
C VAL A 228 11.42 -1.87 -36.12
N GLY A 229 11.90 -2.13 -37.34
CA GLY A 229 12.17 -1.06 -38.33
C GLY A 229 10.91 -0.32 -38.77
N ASP A 230 9.81 -1.04 -39.03
CA ASP A 230 8.50 -0.47 -39.38
C ASP A 230 7.41 -1.14 -38.49
N PHE A 231 7.00 -0.41 -37.44
CA PHE A 231 6.03 -0.91 -36.49
C PHE A 231 4.63 -1.10 -37.10
N ALA A 232 4.20 -0.20 -37.97
CA ALA A 232 2.88 -0.28 -38.61
C ALA A 232 2.75 -1.50 -39.54
N SER A 233 3.78 -1.75 -40.34
CA SER A 233 3.88 -2.95 -41.20
C SER A 233 3.91 -4.21 -40.34
N ALA A 234 4.73 -4.26 -39.28
CA ALA A 234 4.82 -5.40 -38.36
C ALA A 234 3.46 -5.73 -37.73
N VAL A 235 2.77 -4.74 -37.17
CA VAL A 235 1.43 -4.91 -36.56
C VAL A 235 0.43 -5.46 -37.59
N GLY A 236 0.47 -4.94 -38.82
CA GLY A 236 -0.37 -5.44 -39.92
C GLY A 236 -0.14 -6.93 -40.23
N GLN A 237 1.13 -7.37 -40.28
CA GLN A 237 1.49 -8.76 -40.51
C GLN A 237 1.09 -9.69 -39.35
N LEU A 238 1.37 -9.26 -38.09
CA LEU A 238 1.06 -10.01 -36.89
C LEU A 238 -0.47 -10.18 -36.70
N ARG A 239 -1.25 -9.14 -37.00
CA ARG A 239 -2.70 -9.18 -36.93
C ARG A 239 -3.30 -10.15 -37.98
N ARG A 240 -2.79 -10.15 -39.22
CA ARG A 240 -3.20 -11.10 -40.25
C ARG A 240 -2.87 -12.54 -39.90
N ALA A 241 -1.77 -12.76 -39.18
CA ALA A 241 -1.38 -14.09 -38.70
C ALA A 241 -2.10 -14.53 -37.41
N GLY A 242 -2.97 -13.69 -36.82
CA GLY A 242 -3.66 -13.98 -35.58
C GLY A 242 -2.76 -14.03 -34.33
N LEU A 243 -1.52 -13.51 -34.43
CA LEU A 243 -0.56 -13.57 -33.31
C LEU A 243 -0.77 -12.46 -32.28
N ILE A 244 -1.52 -11.40 -32.62
CA ILE A 244 -1.82 -10.31 -31.71
C ILE A 244 -3.32 -10.03 -31.65
N THR A 245 -3.78 -9.65 -30.46
CA THR A 245 -5.16 -9.19 -30.21
C THR A 245 -5.33 -7.69 -30.34
N GLY A 246 -4.24 -6.92 -30.20
CA GLY A 246 -4.27 -5.47 -30.31
C GLY A 246 -2.88 -4.85 -30.27
N ASP A 247 -2.85 -3.56 -30.58
CA ASP A 247 -1.70 -2.70 -30.37
C ASP A 247 -2.11 -1.44 -29.59
N HIS A 248 -1.19 -0.88 -28.82
CA HIS A 248 -1.41 0.33 -28.02
C HIS A 248 -0.52 1.50 -28.45
N GLY A 249 0.04 1.43 -29.66
CA GLY A 249 1.04 2.40 -30.12
C GLY A 249 2.35 2.30 -29.30
N ARG A 250 3.29 3.24 -29.52
CA ARG A 250 4.56 3.30 -28.78
C ARG A 250 5.31 1.96 -28.67
N ASN A 251 5.27 1.13 -29.72
CA ASN A 251 5.92 -0.18 -29.77
C ASN A 251 5.36 -1.24 -28.79
N LEU A 252 4.08 -1.14 -28.39
CA LEU A 252 3.40 -2.11 -27.54
C LEU A 252 2.38 -2.91 -28.33
N ILE A 253 2.45 -4.25 -28.23
CA ILE A 253 1.47 -5.17 -28.79
C ILE A 253 0.94 -6.12 -27.72
N CYS A 254 -0.29 -6.61 -27.87
CA CYS A 254 -0.87 -7.66 -27.06
C CYS A 254 -0.81 -8.98 -27.83
N LEU A 255 -0.10 -9.96 -27.30
CA LEU A 255 -0.06 -11.29 -27.90
C LEU A 255 -1.41 -12.00 -27.72
N GLY A 256 -1.76 -12.84 -28.68
CA GLY A 256 -2.90 -13.75 -28.57
C GLY A 256 -2.68 -14.81 -27.45
N ASP A 257 -3.77 -15.44 -27.02
CA ASP A 257 -3.69 -16.50 -26.01
C ASP A 257 -2.84 -17.67 -26.52
N GLY A 258 -1.85 -18.06 -25.71
CA GLY A 258 -0.91 -19.13 -26.06
C GLY A 258 0.17 -18.74 -27.09
N VAL A 259 0.22 -17.50 -27.55
CA VAL A 259 1.26 -17.01 -28.45
C VAL A 259 2.51 -16.66 -27.67
N ALA A 260 3.64 -17.27 -28.06
CA ALA A 260 4.94 -16.97 -27.49
C ALA A 260 5.70 -15.90 -28.34
N ALA A 261 6.59 -15.17 -27.67
CA ALA A 261 7.35 -14.09 -28.30
C ALA A 261 8.23 -14.55 -29.48
N ASP A 262 8.74 -15.78 -29.44
CA ASP A 262 9.56 -16.38 -30.52
C ASP A 262 8.77 -16.56 -31.82
N GLN A 263 7.47 -16.88 -31.75
CA GLN A 263 6.59 -16.97 -32.91
C GLN A 263 6.44 -15.61 -33.61
N VAL A 264 6.35 -14.52 -32.82
CA VAL A 264 6.31 -13.16 -33.32
C VAL A 264 7.60 -12.81 -34.06
N VAL A 265 8.75 -13.10 -33.42
CA VAL A 265 10.06 -12.83 -34.00
C VAL A 265 10.24 -13.62 -35.31
N ARG A 266 9.93 -14.91 -35.30
CA ARG A 266 10.05 -15.79 -36.48
C ARG A 266 9.26 -15.24 -37.67
N LEU A 267 7.99 -14.94 -37.47
CA LEU A 267 7.14 -14.39 -38.54
C LEU A 267 7.71 -13.08 -39.11
N LEU A 268 8.13 -12.15 -38.26
CA LEU A 268 8.62 -10.85 -38.70
C LEU A 268 9.93 -10.97 -39.48
N VAL A 269 10.84 -11.82 -39.03
CA VAL A 269 12.11 -12.11 -39.74
C VAL A 269 11.85 -12.76 -41.09
N GLU A 270 10.93 -13.75 -41.18
CA GLU A 270 10.53 -14.37 -42.45
C GLU A 270 9.89 -13.37 -43.41
N ARG A 271 9.32 -12.29 -42.91
CA ARG A 271 8.75 -11.20 -43.70
C ARG A 271 9.72 -10.06 -44.00
N GLY A 272 11.00 -10.24 -43.63
CA GLY A 272 12.05 -9.24 -43.89
C GLY A 272 11.96 -8.01 -42.98
N ILE A 273 11.21 -8.06 -41.88
CA ILE A 273 11.11 -6.96 -40.93
C ILE A 273 12.14 -7.18 -39.80
N PRO A 274 13.15 -6.32 -39.66
CA PRO A 274 14.16 -6.46 -38.61
C PRO A 274 13.57 -6.22 -37.24
N VAL A 275 13.82 -7.15 -36.31
CA VAL A 275 13.41 -7.08 -34.90
C VAL A 275 14.62 -6.69 -34.07
N PHE A 276 14.55 -5.53 -33.42
CA PHE A 276 15.62 -5.01 -32.54
C PHE A 276 15.41 -5.37 -31.08
N GLU A 277 14.12 -5.50 -30.66
CA GLU A 277 13.78 -5.85 -29.28
C GLU A 277 12.39 -6.49 -29.25
N ILE A 278 12.24 -7.55 -28.49
CA ILE A 278 10.97 -8.06 -28.00
C ILE A 278 11.12 -8.38 -26.52
N ALA A 279 10.39 -7.67 -25.67
CA ALA A 279 10.48 -7.84 -24.24
C ALA A 279 9.07 -7.88 -23.61
N PRO A 280 8.81 -8.82 -22.68
CA PRO A 280 7.57 -8.80 -21.92
C PRO A 280 7.41 -7.47 -21.20
N GLN A 281 6.24 -6.85 -21.34
CA GLN A 281 5.87 -5.64 -20.62
C GLN A 281 4.82 -6.01 -19.58
N ASN A 282 5.23 -6.12 -18.34
CA ASN A 282 4.29 -6.26 -17.24
C ASN A 282 3.58 -4.91 -17.01
N GLU A 283 2.29 -4.94 -16.82
CA GLU A 283 1.55 -3.78 -16.34
C GLU A 283 1.94 -3.55 -14.88
N THR A 284 2.44 -2.38 -14.57
CA THR A 284 2.77 -2.01 -13.19
C THR A 284 1.50 -1.60 -12.45
N LEU A 285 1.54 -1.64 -11.11
CA LEU A 285 0.44 -1.09 -10.31
C LEU A 285 0.19 0.40 -10.63
N GLU A 286 1.23 1.13 -11.07
CA GLU A 286 1.11 2.52 -11.52
C GLU A 286 0.30 2.64 -12.82
N ASP A 287 0.56 1.80 -13.82
CA ASP A 287 -0.21 1.80 -15.07
C ASP A 287 -1.68 1.49 -14.80
N PHE A 288 -1.95 0.49 -13.97
CA PHE A 288 -3.30 0.13 -13.55
C PHE A 288 -4.00 1.29 -12.81
N TYR A 289 -3.33 1.90 -11.84
CA TYR A 289 -3.85 3.04 -11.09
C TYR A 289 -4.20 4.21 -12.01
N LEU A 290 -3.29 4.58 -12.92
CA LEU A 290 -3.52 5.65 -13.88
C LEU A 290 -4.70 5.35 -14.81
N ALA A 291 -4.88 4.08 -15.20
CA ALA A 291 -6.02 3.66 -16.01
C ALA A 291 -7.36 3.84 -15.25
N LEU A 292 -7.39 3.51 -13.94
CA LEU A 292 -8.56 3.71 -13.08
C LEU A 292 -8.92 5.18 -12.87
N MET A 293 -7.92 6.07 -12.87
CA MET A 293 -8.12 7.49 -12.61
C MET A 293 -8.56 8.28 -13.85
N LYS A 294 -8.40 7.71 -15.06
CA LYS A 294 -8.89 8.35 -16.29
C LYS A 294 -10.41 8.46 -16.23
N PRO A 295 -10.98 9.65 -16.54
CA PRO A 295 -12.43 9.77 -16.67
C PRO A 295 -12.88 8.80 -17.77
N ARG A 296 -13.85 7.94 -17.48
CA ARG A 296 -14.54 7.18 -18.54
C ARG A 296 -15.22 8.22 -19.42
N LEU A 297 -14.69 8.44 -20.62
CA LEU A 297 -15.42 9.16 -21.66
C LEU A 297 -16.66 8.32 -21.99
N ASN A 298 -17.79 8.78 -21.52
CA ASN A 298 -19.11 8.27 -21.95
C ASN A 298 -19.39 8.76 -23.35
#